data_1fa8d7f18068491761b7e1b7d17aa5d6
#
_entry.id   1fa8d7f18068491761b7e1b7d17aa5d6
#
_cell.length_a   1.000
_cell.length_b   1.000
_cell.length_c   1.000
_cell.angle_alpha   90.00
_cell.angle_beta   90.00
_cell.angle_gamma   90.00
#
_symmetry.space_group_name_H-M   'P 1'
#
loop_
_entity.id
_entity.type
_entity.pdbx_description
1 polymer ?
#
loop_
_entity_poly.entity_id
_entity_poly.type
_entity_poly.pdbx_seq_one_letter_code
_entity_poly.pdbx_strand_id
1 'polypeptide(L)'
;MMFWEKKGIIYEPPFDGSWKDNSALTPTAIQVEDRVIRIYASFRDQSGVGRIGYVDVDANNPKDIIGVSEKPVLDIGLPGMFDDNGMILGDLVHVDDALYMYYV
;
A
#
# COMPACT_ATOMS: atom_id res chain seq x y z
N MET A 1 17.75 8.38 -22.47
CA MET A 1 18.28 8.72 -21.15
C MET A 1 17.15 8.69 -20.13
N MET A 2 17.38 8.05 -18.99
CA MET A 2 16.40 8.03 -17.90
C MET A 2 16.75 9.16 -16.91
N PHE A 3 15.74 9.88 -16.47
CA PHE A 3 15.90 10.88 -15.41
C PHE A 3 14.70 10.82 -14.46
N TRP A 4 14.89 11.34 -13.27
CA TRP A 4 13.87 11.35 -12.22
C TRP A 4 13.36 12.77 -12.00
N GLU A 5 12.04 12.89 -11.89
CA GLU A 5 11.38 14.14 -11.55
C GLU A 5 10.52 13.93 -10.31
N LYS A 6 10.77 14.74 -9.28
CA LYS A 6 9.98 14.69 -8.04
C LYS A 6 8.65 15.41 -8.25
N LYS A 7 7.56 14.71 -8.00
CA LYS A 7 6.20 15.27 -8.14
C LYS A 7 5.60 15.74 -6.82
N GLY A 8 6.26 15.48 -5.69
CA GLY A 8 5.75 15.83 -4.37
C GLY A 8 5.03 14.68 -3.70
N ILE A 9 4.34 14.99 -2.60
CA ILE A 9 3.60 14.00 -1.83
C ILE A 9 2.32 13.64 -2.58
N ILE A 10 2.10 12.33 -2.79
CA ILE A 10 0.91 11.81 -3.48
C ILE A 10 -0.22 11.54 -2.50
N TYR A 11 0.10 10.98 -1.33
CA TYR A 11 -0.90 10.54 -0.37
C TYR A 11 -0.50 10.90 1.05
N GLU A 12 -1.47 11.42 1.81
CA GLU A 12 -1.31 11.65 3.25
C GLU A 12 -2.35 10.82 3.99
N PRO A 13 -1.95 10.11 5.07
CA PRO A 13 -2.89 9.35 5.89
C PRO A 13 -3.97 10.24 6.51
N PRO A 14 -5.18 9.71 6.72
CA PRO A 14 -6.30 10.51 7.22
C PRO A 14 -6.24 10.88 8.71
N PHE A 15 -5.43 10.19 9.52
CA PHE A 15 -5.35 10.40 10.97
C PHE A 15 -6.72 10.32 11.64
N ASP A 16 -7.48 9.28 11.28
CA ASP A 16 -8.91 9.14 11.63
C ASP A 16 -9.20 8.03 12.65
N GLY A 17 -8.16 7.40 13.19
CA GLY A 17 -8.30 6.30 14.14
C GLY A 17 -8.57 4.94 13.50
N SER A 18 -8.60 4.87 12.17
CA SER A 18 -8.80 3.61 11.45
C SER A 18 -7.52 2.77 11.39
N TRP A 19 -7.61 1.60 10.75
CA TRP A 19 -6.45 0.73 10.53
C TRP A 19 -5.36 1.41 9.69
N LYS A 20 -5.72 2.41 8.91
CA LYS A 20 -4.82 3.19 8.06
C LYS A 20 -4.65 4.62 8.57
N ASP A 21 -4.67 4.78 9.89
CA ASP A 21 -4.62 6.08 10.54
C ASP A 21 -3.40 6.90 10.15
N ASN A 22 -2.23 6.26 10.16
CA ASN A 22 -0.99 6.97 9.88
C ASN A 22 -0.03 6.09 9.07
N SER A 23 1.03 6.72 8.57
CA SER A 23 2.09 6.07 7.80
C SER A 23 1.59 5.48 6.48
N ALA A 24 2.48 5.36 5.54
CA ALA A 24 2.33 4.61 4.30
C ALA A 24 3.74 4.15 3.97
N LEU A 25 4.12 3.00 4.50
CA LEU A 25 5.49 2.52 4.49
C LEU A 25 5.74 1.57 3.32
N THR A 26 6.95 1.57 2.82
CA THR A 26 7.42 0.66 1.79
C THR A 26 6.48 0.58 0.59
N PRO A 27 6.12 1.72 -0.03
CA PRO A 27 5.18 1.71 -1.14
C PRO A 27 5.75 0.96 -2.34
N THR A 28 4.93 0.11 -2.94
CA THR A 28 5.28 -0.62 -4.15
C THR A 28 4.15 -0.48 -5.14
N ALA A 29 4.46 0.10 -6.29
CA ALA A 29 3.48 0.44 -7.31
C ALA A 29 3.41 -0.61 -8.40
N ILE A 30 2.20 -0.89 -8.88
CA ILE A 30 1.98 -1.76 -10.03
C ILE A 30 0.83 -1.20 -10.86
N GLN A 31 0.99 -1.23 -12.18
CA GLN A 31 -0.08 -0.81 -13.06
C GLN A 31 -1.12 -1.93 -13.19
N VAL A 32 -2.36 -1.67 -12.76
CA VAL A 32 -3.43 -2.68 -12.77
C VAL A 32 -4.36 -2.53 -13.98
N GLU A 33 -4.44 -1.31 -14.54
CA GLU A 33 -5.21 -0.98 -15.73
C GLU A 33 -4.47 0.11 -16.50
N ASP A 34 -4.92 0.40 -17.73
CA ASP A 34 -4.25 1.39 -18.58
C ASP A 34 -4.10 2.76 -17.91
N ARG A 35 -5.06 3.13 -17.07
CA ARG A 35 -5.09 4.45 -16.43
C ARG A 35 -4.94 4.40 -14.92
N VAL A 36 -4.73 3.22 -14.34
CA VAL A 36 -4.68 3.08 -12.90
C VAL A 36 -3.38 2.44 -12.46
N ILE A 37 -2.66 3.13 -11.60
CA ILE A 37 -1.53 2.59 -10.87
C ILE A 37 -2.00 2.32 -9.45
N ARG A 38 -1.82 1.09 -8.99
CA ARG A 38 -2.12 0.70 -7.61
C ARG A 38 -0.84 0.70 -6.79
N ILE A 39 -0.84 1.46 -5.71
CA ILE A 39 0.30 1.56 -4.83
C ILE A 39 -0.04 0.82 -3.54
N TYR A 40 0.54 -0.36 -3.36
CA TYR A 40 0.42 -1.10 -2.12
C TYR A 40 1.39 -0.52 -1.10
N ALA A 41 0.97 -0.46 0.14
CA ALA A 41 1.80 0.06 1.23
C ALA A 41 1.36 -0.53 2.57
N SER A 42 2.21 -0.43 3.55
CA SER A 42 1.88 -0.77 4.92
C SER A 42 1.39 0.48 5.65
N PHE A 43 0.19 0.42 6.14
CA PHE A 43 -0.41 1.49 6.94
C PHE A 43 -0.43 1.07 8.40
N ARG A 44 -0.42 2.04 9.30
CA ARG A 44 -0.45 1.78 10.73
C ARG A 44 -1.70 2.34 11.37
N ASP A 45 -2.23 1.60 12.34
CA ASP A 45 -3.26 2.12 13.23
C ASP A 45 -2.62 2.97 14.35
N GLN A 46 -3.44 3.50 15.25
CA GLN A 46 -2.94 4.35 16.34
C GLN A 46 -2.02 3.59 17.30
N SER A 47 -2.10 2.28 17.36
CA SER A 47 -1.22 1.44 18.17
C SER A 47 0.10 1.10 17.47
N GLY A 48 0.28 1.54 16.23
CA GLY A 48 1.48 1.26 15.45
C GLY A 48 1.46 -0.10 14.75
N VAL A 49 0.31 -0.78 14.74
CA VAL A 49 0.17 -2.09 14.09
C VAL A 49 0.00 -1.89 12.58
N GLY A 50 0.88 -2.50 11.80
CA GLY A 50 0.90 -2.38 10.35
C GLY A 50 0.01 -3.42 9.67
N ARG A 51 -0.74 -2.96 8.67
CA ARG A 51 -1.53 -3.79 7.76
C ARG A 51 -1.32 -3.30 6.35
N ILE A 52 -1.50 -4.17 5.38
CA ILE A 52 -1.24 -3.83 3.99
C ILE A 52 -2.54 -3.45 3.29
N GLY A 53 -2.53 -2.31 2.64
CA GLY A 53 -3.62 -1.84 1.81
C GLY A 53 -3.08 -1.20 0.53
N TYR A 54 -3.90 -0.41 -0.14
CA TYR A 54 -3.47 0.25 -1.37
C TYR A 54 -4.13 1.60 -1.57
N VAL A 55 -3.47 2.41 -2.40
CA VAL A 55 -3.99 3.65 -2.94
C VAL A 55 -3.95 3.54 -4.46
N ASP A 56 -5.06 3.82 -5.11
CA ASP A 56 -5.14 3.87 -6.57
C ASP A 56 -5.03 5.31 -7.05
N VAL A 57 -4.15 5.54 -8.02
CA VAL A 57 -3.92 6.86 -8.60
C VAL A 57 -4.06 6.80 -10.12
N ASP A 58 -4.34 7.96 -10.72
CA ASP A 58 -4.38 8.09 -12.18
C ASP A 58 -2.97 7.96 -12.74
N ALA A 59 -2.77 7.05 -13.70
CA ALA A 59 -1.45 6.82 -14.29
C ALA A 59 -0.90 8.05 -15.01
N ASN A 60 -1.76 8.91 -15.53
CA ASN A 60 -1.36 10.15 -16.20
C ASN A 60 -1.11 11.30 -15.23
N ASN A 61 -1.70 11.24 -14.05
CA ASN A 61 -1.51 12.25 -13.00
C ASN A 61 -1.54 11.57 -11.64
N PRO A 62 -0.39 11.05 -11.16
CA PRO A 62 -0.35 10.28 -9.91
C PRO A 62 -0.78 11.04 -8.65
N LYS A 63 -0.89 12.36 -8.71
CA LYS A 63 -1.44 13.15 -7.59
C LYS A 63 -2.95 13.05 -7.50
N ASP A 64 -3.60 12.54 -8.54
CA ASP A 64 -5.04 12.36 -8.59
C ASP A 64 -5.38 10.99 -8.03
N ILE A 65 -5.87 10.96 -6.78
CA ILE A 65 -6.22 9.73 -6.08
C ILE A 65 -7.60 9.29 -6.54
N ILE A 66 -7.67 8.09 -7.11
CA ILE A 66 -8.91 7.48 -7.59
C ILE A 66 -9.63 6.78 -6.45
N GLY A 67 -8.88 6.13 -5.57
CA GLY A 67 -9.48 5.42 -4.44
C GLY A 67 -8.43 4.91 -3.47
N VAL A 68 -8.90 4.51 -2.30
CA VAL A 68 -8.07 3.92 -1.24
C VAL A 68 -8.81 2.71 -0.71
N SER A 69 -8.09 1.62 -0.44
CA SER A 69 -8.73 0.41 0.07
C SER A 69 -9.43 0.68 1.41
N GLU A 70 -10.71 0.29 1.51
CA GLU A 70 -11.47 0.46 2.74
C GLU A 70 -11.07 -0.55 3.81
N LYS A 71 -10.68 -1.74 3.37
CA LYS A 71 -10.23 -2.84 4.23
C LYS A 71 -8.80 -3.20 3.87
N PRO A 72 -8.02 -3.75 4.81
CA PRO A 72 -6.72 -4.29 4.47
C PRO A 72 -6.83 -5.36 3.41
N VAL A 73 -5.90 -5.36 2.46
CA VAL A 73 -5.75 -6.47 1.50
C VAL A 73 -5.19 -7.68 2.21
N LEU A 74 -4.33 -7.42 3.20
CA LEU A 74 -3.77 -8.43 4.05
C LEU A 74 -3.80 -7.90 5.49
N ASP A 75 -4.55 -8.60 6.34
CA ASP A 75 -4.71 -8.26 7.74
C ASP A 75 -3.77 -9.10 8.61
N ILE A 76 -3.61 -8.68 9.86
CA ILE A 76 -2.78 -9.41 10.82
C ILE A 76 -3.36 -10.79 11.11
N GLY A 77 -2.50 -11.71 11.51
CA GLY A 77 -2.90 -13.05 11.90
C GLY A 77 -3.59 -13.09 13.25
N LEU A 78 -4.11 -14.25 13.57
CA LEU A 78 -4.70 -14.51 14.90
C LEU A 78 -3.61 -14.47 15.97
N PRO A 79 -3.97 -14.17 17.24
CA PRO A 79 -2.99 -14.16 18.34
C PRO A 79 -2.15 -15.44 18.38
N GLY A 80 -0.84 -15.28 18.46
CA GLY A 80 0.12 -16.37 18.44
C GLY A 80 0.68 -16.73 17.08
N MET A 81 0.13 -16.17 15.99
CA MET A 81 0.69 -16.35 14.65
C MET A 81 1.87 -15.40 14.41
N PHE A 82 2.70 -15.71 13.40
CA PHE A 82 3.94 -14.95 13.17
C PHE A 82 3.70 -13.47 12.83
N ASP A 83 2.53 -13.14 12.32
CA ASP A 83 2.17 -11.79 11.88
C ASP A 83 1.05 -11.15 12.72
N ASP A 84 0.88 -11.60 13.96
CA ASP A 84 -0.19 -11.08 14.83
C ASP A 84 0.07 -9.65 15.33
N ASN A 85 1.30 -9.17 15.28
CA ASN A 85 1.69 -7.83 15.72
C ASN A 85 1.85 -6.82 14.58
N GLY A 86 1.56 -7.21 13.36
CA GLY A 86 1.68 -6.34 12.20
C GLY A 86 2.56 -6.93 11.12
N MET A 87 2.58 -6.24 9.98
CA MET A 87 3.36 -6.66 8.83
C MET A 87 3.85 -5.46 8.04
N ILE A 88 4.93 -5.67 7.29
CA ILE A 88 5.50 -4.67 6.40
C ILE A 88 5.63 -5.30 5.02
N LEU A 89 5.18 -4.57 4.01
CA LEU A 89 5.29 -5.00 2.62
C LEU A 89 6.75 -5.01 2.19
N GLY A 90 7.18 -6.10 1.57
CA GLY A 90 8.51 -6.22 0.99
C GLY A 90 8.50 -5.93 -0.50
N ASP A 91 7.82 -6.77 -1.27
CA ASP A 91 7.82 -6.62 -2.73
C ASP A 91 6.60 -7.28 -3.36
N LEU A 92 6.36 -6.93 -4.62
CA LEU A 92 5.32 -7.54 -5.46
C LEU A 92 5.99 -8.13 -6.70
N VAL A 93 5.63 -9.36 -7.04
CA VAL A 93 6.20 -10.04 -8.20
C VAL A 93 5.09 -10.70 -9.02
N HIS A 94 5.04 -10.39 -10.30
CA HIS A 94 4.18 -11.11 -11.24
C HIS A 94 4.85 -12.39 -11.69
N VAL A 95 4.14 -13.51 -11.55
CA VAL A 95 4.54 -14.80 -12.12
C VAL A 95 3.33 -15.38 -12.84
N ASP A 96 3.40 -15.46 -14.15
CA ASP A 96 2.28 -15.85 -15.01
C ASP A 96 1.05 -14.97 -14.73
N ASP A 97 -0.09 -15.55 -14.34
CA ASP A 97 -1.32 -14.83 -14.06
C ASP A 97 -1.48 -14.45 -12.58
N ALA A 98 -0.47 -14.73 -11.76
CA ALA A 98 -0.53 -14.48 -10.33
C ALA A 98 0.35 -13.31 -9.91
N LEU A 99 -0.13 -12.54 -8.96
CA LEU A 99 0.65 -11.50 -8.29
C LEU A 99 0.99 -11.98 -6.89
N TYR A 100 2.29 -12.15 -6.63
CA TYR A 100 2.78 -12.58 -5.34
C TYR A 100 3.21 -11.37 -4.51
N MET A 101 2.81 -11.38 -3.25
CA MET A 101 3.21 -10.36 -2.29
C MET A 101 4.12 -10.97 -1.26
N TYR A 102 5.32 -10.40 -1.13
CA TYR A 102 6.27 -10.77 -0.08
C TYR A 102 6.16 -9.75 1.04
N TYR A 103 6.05 -10.23 2.27
CA TYR A 103 5.94 -9.35 3.44
C TYR A 103 6.66 -9.94 4.65
N VAL A 104 6.92 -9.08 5.62
CA VAL A 104 7.61 -9.44 6.86
C VAL A 104 6.70 -9.18 8.05
#